data_1b6a97cec642f92aa95bd79900d7c536
#
_entry.id   1b6a97cec642f92aa95bd79900d7c536
#
_cell.length_a   1.000
_cell.length_b   1.000
_cell.length_c   1.000
_cell.angle_alpha   90.00
_cell.angle_beta   90.00
_cell.angle_gamma   90.00
#
_symmetry.space_group_name_H-M   'P 1'
#
loop_
_entity.id
_entity.type
_entity.pdbx_description
1 polymer ?
#
loop_
_entity_poly.entity_id
_entity_poly.type
_entity_poly.pdbx_seq_one_letter_code
_entity_poly.pdbx_strand_id
1 'polypeptide(L)'
;MAAIIPVAGMTAEFGMEWSPSLMPVGPNYTALEATVFECLHAGCTSIWIVANDDVAPLLRYRLGETATDIDSIQRGTFAKFGQTKHVEVPIYYVPVHPKHRSKVDNYAWSVIYGANVAFWIKRKFSRWTVPDQYYVSFPLGMMDPKEVLQHRSLLRRNAPFYFSYEGKTVKDGLPLSFVIDPQEWRRAKHVITTNSSVWKAPPEGMPTEKLPPEEQLVSLGYGLDDVFGDGPEGTTQEMKSFYDLTTWSGYGKFISSELGKRTKRPNTNTMYRGRNK
;
A
#
# COMPACT_ATOMS: atom_id res chain seq x y z
N MET A 1 9.30 -5.75 9.89
CA MET A 1 8.83 -5.29 8.55
C MET A 1 7.70 -4.30 8.73
N ALA A 2 7.70 -3.19 8.02
CA ALA A 2 6.61 -2.21 8.01
C ALA A 2 5.78 -2.39 6.73
N ALA A 3 4.46 -2.28 6.81
CA ALA A 3 3.60 -2.26 5.63
C ALA A 3 3.42 -0.83 5.12
N ILE A 4 3.41 -0.65 3.80
CA ILE A 4 3.07 0.59 3.12
C ILE A 4 1.84 0.31 2.25
N ILE A 5 0.78 1.07 2.47
CA ILE A 5 -0.46 0.98 1.70
C ILE A 5 -0.68 2.33 1.01
N PRO A 6 -0.41 2.43 -0.31
CA PRO A 6 -0.67 3.63 -1.07
C PRO A 6 -2.17 3.76 -1.36
N VAL A 7 -2.78 4.83 -0.90
CA VAL A 7 -4.17 5.21 -1.21
C VAL A 7 -4.21 6.49 -2.03
N ALA A 8 -3.30 7.42 -1.75
CA ALA A 8 -3.14 8.61 -2.59
C ALA A 8 -2.58 8.23 -3.95
N GLY A 9 -3.03 8.90 -5.00
CA GLY A 9 -2.66 8.59 -6.38
C GLY A 9 -3.31 7.34 -6.95
N MET A 10 -4.30 6.80 -6.24
CA MET A 10 -5.09 5.67 -6.71
C MET A 10 -6.06 6.12 -7.79
N THR A 11 -5.92 5.56 -8.97
CA THR A 11 -6.85 5.75 -10.07
C THR A 11 -7.66 4.49 -10.30
N ALA A 12 -8.94 4.66 -10.55
CA ALA A 12 -9.84 3.59 -10.96
C ALA A 12 -10.71 4.07 -12.12
N GLU A 13 -11.12 3.16 -12.97
CA GLU A 13 -11.98 3.44 -14.11
C GLU A 13 -13.35 3.99 -13.70
N PHE A 14 -13.73 3.76 -12.44
CA PHE A 14 -15.00 4.22 -11.89
C PHE A 14 -14.95 5.71 -11.55
N GLY A 15 -15.83 6.51 -12.10
CA GLY A 15 -16.02 7.90 -11.71
C GLY A 15 -16.71 8.02 -10.34
N MET A 16 -16.12 7.46 -9.29
CA MET A 16 -16.67 7.53 -7.93
C MET A 16 -16.21 8.83 -7.24
N GLU A 17 -17.13 9.47 -6.53
CA GLU A 17 -16.82 10.65 -5.72
C GLU A 17 -16.04 10.33 -4.44
N TRP A 18 -16.05 9.07 -4.00
CA TRP A 18 -15.29 8.60 -2.84
C TRP A 18 -14.05 7.83 -3.25
N SER A 19 -13.13 7.67 -2.30
CA SER A 19 -11.89 6.93 -2.52
C SER A 19 -12.17 5.48 -2.96
N PRO A 20 -11.62 5.02 -4.10
CA PRO A 20 -11.77 3.64 -4.57
C PRO A 20 -11.32 2.58 -3.57
N SER A 21 -10.41 2.93 -2.64
CA SER A 21 -9.97 2.02 -1.57
C SER A 21 -11.10 1.56 -0.63
N LEU A 22 -12.20 2.31 -0.59
CA LEU A 22 -13.39 1.96 0.21
C LEU A 22 -14.39 1.09 -0.56
N MET A 23 -14.06 0.66 -1.78
CA MET A 23 -14.90 -0.25 -2.55
C MET A 23 -15.22 -1.51 -1.76
N PRO A 24 -16.48 -1.97 -1.72
CA PRO A 24 -16.87 -3.16 -0.99
C PRO A 24 -16.34 -4.43 -1.67
N VAL A 25 -15.63 -5.25 -0.93
CA VAL A 25 -15.14 -6.58 -1.36
C VAL A 25 -15.89 -7.72 -0.68
N GLY A 26 -16.76 -7.39 0.23
CA GLY A 26 -17.64 -8.31 0.95
C GLY A 26 -18.62 -7.57 1.85
N PRO A 27 -19.53 -8.28 2.56
CA PRO A 27 -20.49 -7.64 3.46
C PRO A 27 -19.79 -6.83 4.55
N ASN A 28 -20.02 -5.50 4.57
CA ASN A 28 -19.38 -4.55 5.49
C ASN A 28 -17.85 -4.64 5.51
N TYR A 29 -17.23 -4.94 4.37
CA TYR A 29 -15.80 -5.17 4.23
C TYR A 29 -15.27 -4.46 2.99
N THR A 30 -14.30 -3.57 3.15
CA THR A 30 -13.73 -2.74 2.07
C THR A 30 -12.41 -3.30 1.56
N ALA A 31 -12.01 -2.91 0.35
CA ALA A 31 -10.74 -3.28 -0.24
C ALA A 31 -9.56 -2.91 0.67
N LEU A 32 -9.57 -1.70 1.23
CA LEU A 32 -8.54 -1.25 2.17
C LEU A 32 -8.48 -2.12 3.45
N GLU A 33 -9.63 -2.51 4.01
CA GLU A 33 -9.65 -3.42 5.15
C GLU A 33 -9.03 -4.78 4.79
N ALA A 34 -9.32 -5.29 3.60
CA ALA A 34 -8.72 -6.54 3.11
C ALA A 34 -7.20 -6.43 2.99
N THR A 35 -6.71 -5.32 2.47
CA THR A 35 -5.27 -5.03 2.37
C THR A 35 -4.60 -4.93 3.74
N VAL A 36 -5.25 -4.31 4.72
CA VAL A 36 -4.76 -4.29 6.11
C VAL A 36 -4.60 -5.71 6.65
N PHE A 37 -5.58 -6.59 6.42
CA PHE A 37 -5.48 -8.01 6.83
C PHE A 37 -4.39 -8.77 6.08
N GLU A 38 -4.21 -8.51 4.80
CA GLU A 38 -3.10 -9.05 4.03
C GLU A 38 -1.75 -8.68 4.66
N CYS A 39 -1.56 -7.41 5.01
CA CYS A 39 -0.35 -6.94 5.69
C CYS A 39 -0.12 -7.64 7.04
N LEU A 40 -1.18 -7.93 7.80
CA LEU A 40 -1.09 -8.69 9.05
C LEU A 40 -0.66 -10.14 8.78
N HIS A 41 -1.23 -10.80 7.77
CA HIS A 41 -0.84 -12.13 7.35
C HIS A 41 0.61 -12.19 6.84
N ALA A 42 1.08 -11.16 6.14
CA ALA A 42 2.49 -11.01 5.77
C ALA A 42 3.43 -10.85 6.98
N GLY A 43 2.89 -10.53 8.16
CA GLY A 43 3.63 -10.41 9.41
C GLY A 43 4.23 -9.03 9.64
N CYS A 44 3.58 -8.00 9.14
CA CYS A 44 3.97 -6.61 9.38
C CYS A 44 3.72 -6.20 10.84
N THR A 45 4.62 -5.39 11.38
CA THR A 45 4.57 -4.90 12.77
C THR A 45 4.10 -3.45 12.89
N SER A 46 3.90 -2.79 11.77
CA SER A 46 3.28 -1.46 11.66
C SER A 46 2.74 -1.28 10.25
N ILE A 47 1.65 -0.52 10.12
CA ILE A 47 0.97 -0.25 8.85
C ILE A 47 0.97 1.26 8.62
N TRP A 48 1.39 1.68 7.43
CA TRP A 48 1.52 3.07 7.03
C TRP A 48 0.62 3.29 5.81
N ILE A 49 -0.48 3.99 6.01
CA ILE A 49 -1.46 4.30 4.96
C ILE A 49 -1.18 5.70 4.44
N VAL A 50 -0.79 5.79 3.17
CA VAL A 50 -0.52 7.07 2.51
C VAL A 50 -1.80 7.53 1.82
N ALA A 51 -2.38 8.60 2.32
CA ALA A 51 -3.66 9.11 1.81
C ALA A 51 -3.64 10.64 1.74
N ASN A 52 -4.50 11.20 0.91
CA ASN A 52 -4.73 12.64 0.92
C ASN A 52 -5.39 13.05 2.23
N ASP A 53 -5.19 14.30 2.66
CA ASP A 53 -5.68 14.81 3.94
C ASP A 53 -7.21 14.92 4.03
N ASP A 54 -7.90 15.01 2.89
CA ASP A 54 -9.35 14.94 2.78
C ASP A 54 -9.91 13.52 2.98
N VAL A 55 -9.17 12.50 2.52
CA VAL A 55 -9.57 11.08 2.62
C VAL A 55 -9.10 10.46 3.95
N ALA A 56 -7.94 10.84 4.46
CA ALA A 56 -7.33 10.25 5.65
C ALA A 56 -8.26 10.22 6.89
N PRO A 57 -9.05 11.26 7.22
CA PRO A 57 -9.99 11.21 8.35
C PRO A 57 -11.05 10.13 8.21
N LEU A 58 -11.57 9.92 6.98
CA LEU A 58 -12.56 8.89 6.69
C LEU A 58 -11.98 7.49 6.85
N LEU A 59 -10.75 7.27 6.37
CA LEU A 59 -10.04 6.00 6.54
C LEU A 59 -9.77 5.72 8.02
N ARG A 60 -9.31 6.73 8.77
CA ARG A 60 -9.07 6.61 10.21
C ARG A 60 -10.36 6.32 10.97
N TYR A 61 -11.46 6.95 10.57
CA TYR A 61 -12.77 6.64 11.14
C TYR A 61 -13.16 5.18 10.90
N ARG A 62 -12.87 4.63 9.73
CA ARG A 62 -13.23 3.25 9.35
C ARG A 62 -12.32 2.20 9.99
N LEU A 63 -11.01 2.40 9.96
CA LEU A 63 -10.01 1.41 10.39
C LEU A 63 -9.60 1.53 11.87
N GLY A 64 -9.64 2.75 12.44
CA GLY A 64 -9.07 3.03 13.76
C GLY A 64 -7.56 3.23 13.72
N GLU A 65 -6.91 3.11 14.88
CA GLU A 65 -5.47 3.37 15.06
C GLU A 65 -4.65 2.08 15.22
N THR A 66 -5.30 0.95 15.40
CA THR A 66 -4.66 -0.35 15.56
C THR A 66 -5.44 -1.44 14.84
N ALA A 67 -4.73 -2.45 14.38
CA ALA A 67 -5.32 -3.67 13.85
C ALA A 67 -4.81 -4.87 14.66
N THR A 68 -5.70 -5.81 14.96
CA THR A 68 -5.32 -7.00 15.71
C THR A 68 -4.81 -8.08 14.76
N ASP A 69 -3.62 -8.61 15.04
CA ASP A 69 -3.07 -9.77 14.32
C ASP A 69 -3.90 -11.02 14.62
N ILE A 70 -4.65 -11.48 13.61
CA ILE A 70 -5.53 -12.66 13.73
C ILE A 70 -4.73 -13.92 14.02
N ASP A 71 -3.54 -14.04 13.46
CA ASP A 71 -2.67 -15.19 13.70
C ASP A 71 -2.21 -15.24 15.15
N SER A 72 -2.06 -14.08 15.80
CA SER A 72 -1.75 -14.04 17.24
C SER A 72 -2.92 -14.51 18.09
N ILE A 73 -4.15 -14.24 17.67
CA ILE A 73 -5.36 -14.74 18.35
C ILE A 73 -5.42 -16.26 18.25
N GLN A 74 -5.22 -16.82 17.06
CA GLN A 74 -5.27 -18.26 16.84
C GLN A 74 -4.17 -19.03 17.56
N ARG A 75 -2.96 -18.45 17.69
CA ARG A 75 -1.85 -19.03 18.44
C ARG A 75 -1.97 -18.84 19.95
N GLY A 76 -2.63 -17.76 20.38
CA GLY A 76 -2.78 -17.39 21.79
C GLY A 76 -3.80 -18.19 22.59
N THR A 77 -4.54 -19.13 21.95
CA THR A 77 -5.52 -20.01 22.61
C THR A 77 -4.90 -20.90 23.69
N PHE A 78 -3.58 -20.99 23.79
CA PHE A 78 -2.86 -21.74 24.82
C PHE A 78 -2.08 -20.87 25.82
N ALA A 79 -2.31 -19.55 25.86
CA ALA A 79 -1.69 -18.71 26.88
C ALA A 79 -2.23 -19.11 28.26
N LYS A 80 -1.43 -19.87 29.01
CA LYS A 80 -1.66 -20.12 30.43
C LYS A 80 -1.78 -18.76 31.13
N PHE A 81 -2.85 -18.59 31.92
CA PHE A 81 -3.09 -17.43 32.79
C PHE A 81 -3.60 -16.14 32.11
N GLY A 82 -4.81 -16.16 31.54
CA GLY A 82 -5.68 -14.97 31.45
C GLY A 82 -5.17 -13.74 30.69
N GLN A 83 -3.93 -13.74 30.23
CA GLN A 83 -3.30 -12.67 29.46
C GLN A 83 -3.24 -13.07 28.00
N THR A 84 -4.37 -13.02 27.31
CA THR A 84 -4.37 -12.94 25.85
C THR A 84 -3.80 -11.57 25.47
N LYS A 85 -2.48 -11.45 25.39
CA LYS A 85 -1.84 -10.32 24.74
C LYS A 85 -2.12 -10.46 23.25
N HIS A 86 -3.24 -9.88 22.81
CA HIS A 86 -3.46 -9.66 21.39
C HIS A 86 -2.35 -8.74 20.91
N VAL A 87 -1.63 -9.14 19.87
CA VAL A 87 -0.64 -8.26 19.24
C VAL A 87 -1.43 -7.23 18.43
N GLU A 88 -1.45 -6.01 18.94
CA GLU A 88 -2.00 -4.87 18.23
C GLU A 88 -0.92 -4.27 17.35
N VAL A 89 -1.21 -4.16 16.06
CA VAL A 89 -0.33 -3.54 15.06
C VAL A 89 -0.81 -2.12 14.84
N PRO A 90 0.03 -1.09 15.10
CA PRO A 90 -0.35 0.30 14.92
C PRO A 90 -0.53 0.64 13.45
N ILE A 91 -1.55 1.47 13.18
CA ILE A 91 -1.85 2.05 11.88
C ILE A 91 -1.51 3.54 11.92
N TYR A 92 -0.62 3.97 11.02
CA TYR A 92 -0.22 5.35 10.85
C TYR A 92 -0.81 5.91 9.56
N TYR A 93 -1.43 7.08 9.64
CA TYR A 93 -1.97 7.79 8.49
C TYR A 93 -0.97 8.87 8.07
N VAL A 94 -0.47 8.75 6.86
CA VAL A 94 0.56 9.64 6.31
C VAL A 94 -0.12 10.56 5.29
N PRO A 95 -0.40 11.83 5.65
CA PRO A 95 -1.01 12.75 4.71
C PRO A 95 -0.01 13.16 3.63
N VAL A 96 -0.45 13.15 2.38
CA VAL A 96 0.34 13.70 1.28
C VAL A 96 0.29 15.23 1.38
N HIS A 97 1.46 15.86 1.48
CA HIS A 97 1.55 17.31 1.61
C HIS A 97 0.97 18.01 0.36
N PRO A 98 0.13 19.07 0.50
CA PRO A 98 -0.52 19.74 -0.63
C PRO A 98 0.40 20.10 -1.80
N LYS A 99 1.63 20.55 -1.52
CA LYS A 99 2.63 20.86 -2.56
C LYS A 99 3.05 19.65 -3.42
N HIS A 100 2.78 18.43 -2.98
CA HIS A 100 3.10 17.19 -3.71
C HIS A 100 1.93 16.65 -4.50
N ARG A 101 0.67 17.06 -4.19
CA ARG A 101 -0.52 16.54 -4.84
C ARG A 101 -0.56 16.83 -6.34
N SER A 102 -0.21 18.06 -6.74
CA SER A 102 -0.20 18.45 -8.13
C SER A 102 1.00 17.93 -8.94
N LYS A 103 2.04 17.45 -8.24
CA LYS A 103 3.30 17.05 -8.88
C LYS A 103 3.46 15.55 -9.02
N VAL A 104 2.83 14.75 -8.15
CA VAL A 104 3.19 13.34 -7.99
C VAL A 104 2.01 12.50 -7.54
N ASP A 105 0.84 12.72 -8.11
CA ASP A 105 -0.36 11.96 -7.76
C ASP A 105 -0.35 10.60 -8.49
N ASN A 106 0.50 9.67 -8.01
CA ASN A 106 0.54 8.31 -8.51
C ASN A 106 0.92 7.29 -7.42
N TYR A 107 0.64 6.03 -7.68
CA TYR A 107 0.91 4.93 -6.76
C TYR A 107 2.38 4.82 -6.36
N ALA A 108 3.29 4.89 -7.33
CA ALA A 108 4.72 4.72 -7.09
C ALA A 108 5.27 5.77 -6.13
N TRP A 109 4.85 7.03 -6.29
CA TRP A 109 5.24 8.08 -5.36
C TRP A 109 4.69 7.84 -3.95
N SER A 110 3.44 7.46 -3.83
CA SER A 110 2.82 7.19 -2.53
C SER A 110 3.54 6.07 -1.78
N VAL A 111 3.99 5.02 -2.47
CA VAL A 111 4.84 3.98 -1.90
C VAL A 111 6.14 4.56 -1.36
N ILE A 112 6.87 5.32 -2.18
CA ILE A 112 8.16 5.90 -1.82
C ILE A 112 8.01 6.93 -0.68
N TYR A 113 6.96 7.75 -0.73
CA TYR A 113 6.67 8.72 0.30
C TYR A 113 6.38 8.05 1.64
N GLY A 114 5.54 7.01 1.65
CA GLY A 114 5.23 6.22 2.85
C GLY A 114 6.47 5.55 3.45
N ALA A 115 7.28 4.90 2.62
CA ALA A 115 8.53 4.28 3.06
C ALA A 115 9.51 5.30 3.66
N ASN A 116 9.63 6.47 3.01
CA ASN A 116 10.48 7.57 3.49
C ASN A 116 10.01 8.11 4.85
N VAL A 117 8.71 8.34 5.03
CA VAL A 117 8.13 8.83 6.29
C VAL A 117 8.30 7.78 7.38
N ALA A 118 8.00 6.50 7.10
CA ALA A 118 8.17 5.41 8.03
C ALA A 118 9.64 5.28 8.50
N PHE A 119 10.60 5.40 7.57
CA PHE A 119 12.02 5.37 7.87
C PHE A 119 12.41 6.51 8.83
N TRP A 120 12.07 7.76 8.48
CA TRP A 120 12.49 8.91 9.26
C TRP A 120 11.84 8.99 10.63
N ILE A 121 10.55 8.67 10.75
CA ILE A 121 9.85 8.65 12.02
C ILE A 121 10.47 7.58 12.94
N LYS A 122 10.61 6.36 12.45
CA LYS A 122 11.21 5.28 13.23
C LYS A 122 12.64 5.60 13.65
N ARG A 123 13.45 6.16 12.76
CA ARG A 123 14.84 6.57 13.05
C ARG A 123 14.92 7.64 14.14
N LYS A 124 13.93 8.56 14.21
CA LYS A 124 13.89 9.58 15.28
C LYS A 124 13.64 8.99 16.66
N PHE A 125 12.85 7.92 16.74
CA PHE A 125 12.58 7.25 18.00
C PHE A 125 13.74 6.35 18.45
N SER A 126 14.23 5.51 17.55
CA SER A 126 15.36 4.63 17.83
C SER A 126 15.90 4.02 16.54
N ARG A 127 17.21 3.89 16.42
CA ARG A 127 17.84 3.19 15.30
C ARG A 127 17.43 1.70 15.21
N TRP A 128 17.12 1.07 16.36
CA TRP A 128 16.70 -0.32 16.46
C TRP A 128 15.26 -0.56 15.98
N THR A 129 14.47 0.47 15.82
CA THR A 129 13.08 0.36 15.34
C THR A 129 12.92 0.64 13.86
N VAL A 130 14.00 1.01 13.17
CA VAL A 130 13.99 1.24 11.72
C VAL A 130 13.67 -0.08 11.02
N PRO A 131 12.68 -0.11 10.12
CA PRO A 131 12.38 -1.33 9.38
C PRO A 131 13.53 -1.71 8.45
N ASP A 132 13.93 -2.97 8.50
CA ASP A 132 14.92 -3.52 7.55
C ASP A 132 14.27 -3.75 6.18
N GLN A 133 12.95 -3.88 6.14
CA GLN A 133 12.18 -4.14 4.93
C GLN A 133 10.79 -3.48 5.01
N TYR A 134 10.25 -3.19 3.83
CA TYR A 134 8.91 -2.64 3.62
C TYR A 134 8.09 -3.59 2.77
N TYR A 135 6.96 -4.04 3.29
CA TYR A 135 5.95 -4.76 2.53
C TYR A 135 5.00 -3.74 1.91
N VAL A 136 4.89 -3.72 0.61
CA VAL A 136 3.97 -2.86 -0.12
C VAL A 136 2.77 -3.68 -0.54
N SER A 137 1.57 -3.17 -0.27
CA SER A 137 0.31 -3.81 -0.68
C SER A 137 -0.66 -2.76 -1.20
N PHE A 138 -1.39 -3.11 -2.25
CA PHE A 138 -2.26 -2.21 -2.99
C PHE A 138 -3.74 -2.54 -2.75
N PRO A 139 -4.57 -1.56 -2.33
CA PRO A 139 -5.99 -1.82 -2.03
C PRO A 139 -6.81 -2.35 -3.21
N LEU A 140 -6.42 -1.99 -4.45
CA LEU A 140 -7.12 -2.47 -5.64
C LEU A 140 -6.48 -3.70 -6.29
N GLY A 141 -5.41 -4.24 -5.70
CA GLY A 141 -4.78 -5.50 -6.10
C GLY A 141 -5.20 -6.65 -5.17
N MET A 142 -6.32 -7.31 -5.44
CA MET A 142 -6.85 -8.33 -4.53
C MET A 142 -6.22 -9.70 -4.75
N MET A 143 -5.61 -10.22 -3.69
CA MET A 143 -5.04 -11.57 -3.59
C MET A 143 -5.71 -12.35 -2.45
N ASP A 144 -5.49 -13.67 -2.40
CA ASP A 144 -5.93 -14.48 -1.24
C ASP A 144 -4.99 -14.23 -0.04
N PRO A 145 -5.47 -13.62 1.05
CA PRO A 145 -4.64 -13.37 2.23
C PRO A 145 -4.08 -14.66 2.86
N LYS A 146 -4.78 -15.79 2.69
CA LYS A 146 -4.30 -17.08 3.19
C LYS A 146 -3.09 -17.59 2.42
N GLU A 147 -3.01 -17.26 1.13
CA GLU A 147 -1.86 -17.60 0.31
C GLU A 147 -0.65 -16.75 0.71
N VAL A 148 -0.86 -15.46 0.96
CA VAL A 148 0.17 -14.57 1.53
C VAL A 148 0.71 -15.11 2.85
N LEU A 149 -0.16 -15.59 3.73
CA LEU A 149 0.23 -16.22 5.00
C LEU A 149 1.15 -17.42 4.81
N GLN A 150 0.94 -18.25 3.80
CA GLN A 150 1.80 -19.41 3.51
C GLN A 150 3.23 -18.99 3.18
N HIS A 151 3.41 -17.81 2.57
CA HIS A 151 4.71 -17.27 2.19
C HIS A 151 5.34 -16.34 3.23
N ARG A 152 4.72 -16.17 4.41
CA ARG A 152 5.19 -15.27 5.48
C ARG A 152 6.65 -15.46 5.87
N SER A 153 7.15 -16.69 5.87
CA SER A 153 8.56 -16.97 6.18
C SER A 153 9.52 -16.48 5.11
N LEU A 154 9.09 -16.47 3.84
CA LEU A 154 9.86 -15.96 2.70
C LEU A 154 9.85 -14.42 2.70
N LEU A 155 8.70 -13.81 2.94
CA LEU A 155 8.53 -12.35 3.01
C LEU A 155 9.39 -11.71 4.10
N ARG A 156 9.71 -12.45 5.17
CA ARG A 156 10.55 -11.97 6.29
C ARG A 156 12.05 -12.20 6.09
N ARG A 157 12.45 -12.81 4.99
CA ARG A 157 13.88 -12.91 4.64
C ARG A 157 14.35 -11.52 4.21
N ASN A 158 15.58 -11.18 4.61
CA ASN A 158 16.16 -9.88 4.27
C ASN A 158 16.62 -9.85 2.79
N ALA A 159 15.66 -10.01 1.87
CA ALA A 159 15.88 -10.04 0.43
C ALA A 159 14.63 -9.50 -0.29
N PRO A 160 14.77 -8.92 -1.48
CA PRO A 160 13.65 -8.52 -2.32
C PRO A 160 12.74 -9.72 -2.64
N PHE A 161 11.45 -9.50 -2.57
CA PHE A 161 10.45 -10.53 -2.85
C PHE A 161 9.28 -9.92 -3.64
N TYR A 162 8.82 -10.64 -4.65
CA TYR A 162 7.75 -10.21 -5.55
C TYR A 162 6.68 -11.29 -5.66
N PHE A 163 5.43 -10.92 -5.48
CA PHE A 163 4.34 -11.76 -5.97
C PHE A 163 4.20 -11.58 -7.47
N SER A 164 3.87 -12.66 -8.18
CA SER A 164 3.58 -12.65 -9.61
C SER A 164 2.22 -13.29 -9.91
N TYR A 165 1.64 -12.89 -11.01
CA TYR A 165 0.45 -13.48 -11.57
C TYR A 165 0.56 -13.51 -13.09
N GLU A 166 0.38 -14.68 -13.69
CA GLU A 166 0.61 -14.91 -15.14
C GLU A 166 2.00 -14.41 -15.59
N GLY A 167 3.01 -14.66 -14.76
CA GLY A 167 4.41 -14.26 -15.01
C GLY A 167 4.70 -12.76 -14.86
N LYS A 168 3.70 -11.92 -14.53
CA LYS A 168 3.86 -10.48 -14.34
C LYS A 168 3.93 -10.13 -12.86
N THR A 169 4.66 -9.07 -12.55
CA THR A 169 4.90 -8.55 -11.20
C THR A 169 4.60 -7.04 -11.13
N VAL A 170 4.92 -6.43 -10.01
CA VAL A 170 4.89 -4.96 -9.90
C VAL A 170 5.87 -4.29 -10.88
N LYS A 171 6.92 -4.98 -11.30
CA LYS A 171 7.87 -4.49 -12.31
C LYS A 171 7.24 -4.32 -13.70
N ASP A 172 6.17 -5.05 -13.95
CA ASP A 172 5.38 -5.00 -15.19
C ASP A 172 4.13 -4.10 -15.05
N GLY A 173 4.07 -3.31 -13.98
CA GLY A 173 2.99 -2.37 -13.72
C GLY A 173 1.78 -2.95 -12.99
N LEU A 174 1.75 -4.24 -12.64
CA LEU A 174 0.64 -4.81 -11.88
C LEU A 174 0.69 -4.38 -10.40
N PRO A 175 -0.44 -4.01 -9.79
CA PRO A 175 -0.52 -3.65 -8.38
C PRO A 175 -0.48 -4.90 -7.48
N LEU A 176 0.56 -5.72 -7.64
CA LEU A 176 0.86 -6.89 -6.84
C LEU A 176 1.76 -6.53 -5.67
N SER A 177 1.52 -7.14 -4.53
CA SER A 177 2.30 -6.87 -3.32
C SER A 177 3.74 -7.38 -3.46
N PHE A 178 4.67 -6.68 -2.81
CA PHE A 178 6.09 -6.97 -2.88
C PHE A 178 6.84 -6.48 -1.64
N VAL A 179 8.07 -6.90 -1.49
CA VAL A 179 8.97 -6.47 -0.41
C VAL A 179 10.17 -5.75 -0.99
N ILE A 180 10.43 -4.56 -0.48
CA ILE A 180 11.61 -3.76 -0.80
C ILE A 180 12.43 -3.48 0.46
N ASP A 181 13.72 -3.29 0.26
CA ASP A 181 14.66 -2.87 1.27
C ASP A 181 14.89 -1.34 1.24
N PRO A 182 15.64 -0.78 2.22
CA PRO A 182 15.95 0.65 2.22
C PRO A 182 16.83 1.12 1.06
N GLN A 183 17.56 0.24 0.38
CA GLN A 183 18.37 0.62 -0.78
C GLN A 183 17.48 0.81 -2.00
N GLU A 184 16.54 -0.12 -2.21
CA GLU A 184 15.62 -0.06 -3.32
C GLU A 184 14.69 1.16 -3.24
N TRP A 185 14.10 1.46 -2.09
CA TRP A 185 13.26 2.65 -2.03
C TRP A 185 14.04 3.96 -2.25
N ARG A 186 15.35 4.00 -1.89
CA ARG A 186 16.21 5.17 -2.20
C ARG A 186 16.49 5.26 -3.69
N ARG A 187 16.75 4.13 -4.37
CA ARG A 187 16.90 4.06 -5.82
C ARG A 187 15.63 4.57 -6.50
N ALA A 188 14.48 3.99 -6.15
CA ALA A 188 13.18 4.38 -6.69
C ALA A 188 12.86 5.86 -6.42
N LYS A 189 13.20 6.38 -5.23
CA LYS A 189 13.11 7.82 -4.93
C LYS A 189 13.98 8.65 -5.86
N HIS A 190 15.21 8.22 -6.13
CA HIS A 190 16.12 8.92 -7.03
C HIS A 190 15.54 8.98 -8.46
N VAL A 191 15.01 7.86 -8.97
CA VAL A 191 14.35 7.82 -10.29
C VAL A 191 13.25 8.88 -10.37
N ILE A 192 12.33 8.89 -9.38
CA ILE A 192 11.25 9.88 -9.38
C ILE A 192 11.79 11.30 -9.26
N THR A 193 12.72 11.59 -8.35
CA THR A 193 13.21 12.97 -8.14
C THR A 193 14.02 13.50 -9.32
N THR A 194 14.68 12.63 -10.06
CA THR A 194 15.47 13.04 -11.23
C THR A 194 14.58 13.27 -12.44
N ASN A 195 13.54 12.45 -12.62
CA ASN A 195 12.72 12.45 -13.82
C ASN A 195 11.33 13.09 -13.61
N SER A 196 11.03 13.61 -12.41
CA SER A 196 9.66 13.99 -12.00
C SER A 196 9.08 15.19 -12.74
N SER A 197 9.90 15.96 -13.44
CA SER A 197 9.42 17.15 -14.12
C SER A 197 10.21 17.42 -15.40
N VAL A 198 9.51 17.83 -16.42
CA VAL A 198 10.08 18.37 -17.65
C VAL A 198 9.71 19.84 -17.79
N TRP A 199 10.60 20.59 -18.39
CA TRP A 199 10.32 21.96 -18.75
C TRP A 199 9.19 22.00 -19.79
N LYS A 200 8.16 22.78 -19.49
CA LYS A 200 7.06 23.00 -20.43
C LYS A 200 7.60 23.75 -21.64
N ALA A 201 7.37 23.23 -22.83
CA ALA A 201 7.65 23.98 -24.05
C ALA A 201 6.84 25.29 -24.03
N PRO A 202 7.47 26.45 -24.17
CA PRO A 202 6.74 27.70 -24.20
C PRO A 202 5.80 27.73 -25.41
N PRO A 203 4.67 28.45 -25.32
CA PRO A 203 3.89 28.78 -26.48
C PRO A 203 4.75 29.44 -27.53
N GLU A 204 4.46 29.25 -28.83
CA GLU A 204 5.21 29.85 -29.91
C GLU A 204 5.44 31.37 -29.68
N GLY A 205 6.70 31.77 -29.67
CA GLY A 205 7.10 33.16 -29.48
C GLY A 205 7.31 33.64 -28.05
N MET A 206 7.10 32.77 -27.01
CA MET A 206 7.30 33.15 -25.62
C MET A 206 8.45 32.36 -24.98
N PRO A 207 9.47 33.02 -24.37
CA PRO A 207 10.52 32.35 -23.64
C PRO A 207 9.96 31.64 -22.39
N THR A 208 10.45 30.43 -22.09
CA THR A 208 10.04 29.65 -20.91
C THR A 208 10.21 30.39 -19.58
N GLU A 209 11.21 31.27 -19.52
CA GLU A 209 11.55 32.12 -18.38
C GLU A 209 10.45 33.14 -18.01
N LYS A 210 9.54 33.43 -18.95
CA LYS A 210 8.41 34.36 -18.72
C LYS A 210 7.16 33.67 -18.17
N LEU A 211 7.15 32.33 -18.10
CA LEU A 211 6.06 31.61 -17.45
C LEU A 211 6.17 31.72 -15.92
N PRO A 212 5.05 31.77 -15.18
CA PRO A 212 5.08 31.65 -13.74
C PRO A 212 5.84 30.38 -13.33
N PRO A 213 6.62 30.39 -12.23
CA PRO A 213 7.41 29.23 -11.80
C PRO A 213 6.59 27.94 -11.67
N GLU A 214 5.31 28.06 -11.34
CA GLU A 214 4.37 26.96 -11.22
C GLU A 214 4.00 26.32 -12.57
N GLU A 215 4.12 27.08 -13.65
CA GLU A 215 3.81 26.64 -15.01
C GLU A 215 5.04 26.24 -15.83
N GLN A 216 6.24 26.52 -15.33
CA GLN A 216 7.49 26.21 -16.04
C GLN A 216 7.79 24.72 -16.11
N LEU A 217 7.28 23.94 -15.14
CA LEU A 217 7.53 22.52 -15.00
C LEU A 217 6.23 21.73 -15.09
N VAL A 218 6.22 20.72 -15.92
CA VAL A 218 5.13 19.74 -16.01
C VAL A 218 5.53 18.47 -15.26
N SER A 219 4.68 18.04 -14.34
CA SER A 219 4.85 16.75 -13.68
C SER A 219 4.62 15.62 -14.66
N LEU A 220 5.49 14.62 -14.62
CA LEU A 220 5.27 13.36 -15.32
C LEU A 220 4.54 12.38 -14.41
N GLY A 221 3.52 11.72 -14.95
CA GLY A 221 2.95 10.55 -14.31
C GLY A 221 3.92 9.38 -14.42
N TYR A 222 4.05 8.59 -13.35
CA TYR A 222 4.85 7.36 -13.34
C TYR A 222 3.96 6.17 -13.08
N GLY A 223 4.08 5.13 -13.91
CA GLY A 223 3.59 3.82 -13.61
C GLY A 223 4.42 3.14 -12.53
N LEU A 224 3.96 1.99 -12.06
CA LEU A 224 4.74 1.15 -11.15
C LEU A 224 5.97 0.59 -11.86
N ASP A 225 5.82 0.24 -13.13
CA ASP A 225 6.86 -0.24 -14.04
C ASP A 225 7.99 0.78 -14.25
N ASP A 226 7.65 2.07 -14.45
CA ASP A 226 8.63 3.14 -14.60
C ASP A 226 9.57 3.28 -13.40
N VAL A 227 9.08 2.94 -12.21
CA VAL A 227 9.81 3.15 -10.95
C VAL A 227 10.45 1.87 -10.44
N PHE A 228 9.75 0.75 -10.55
CA PHE A 228 10.18 -0.54 -10.01
C PHE A 228 10.66 -1.52 -11.08
N GLY A 229 10.47 -1.23 -12.38
CA GLY A 229 10.88 -2.09 -13.49
C GLY A 229 12.34 -2.53 -13.42
N ASP A 230 13.24 -1.57 -13.22
CA ASP A 230 14.69 -1.80 -13.05
C ASP A 230 15.08 -2.21 -11.62
N GLY A 231 14.12 -2.64 -10.79
CA GLY A 231 14.36 -3.08 -9.42
C GLY A 231 15.26 -4.31 -9.35
N PRO A 232 15.86 -4.60 -8.16
CA PRO A 232 16.74 -5.73 -7.98
C PRO A 232 16.05 -7.05 -8.29
N GLU A 233 16.81 -8.03 -8.70
CA GLU A 233 16.32 -9.40 -8.77
C GLU A 233 15.98 -9.89 -7.36
N GLY A 234 14.94 -10.69 -7.25
CA GLY A 234 14.46 -11.21 -5.98
C GLY A 234 13.72 -12.53 -6.15
N THR A 235 13.28 -13.07 -5.02
CA THR A 235 12.45 -14.26 -5.04
C THR A 235 11.08 -13.90 -5.60
N THR A 236 10.63 -14.59 -6.64
CA THR A 236 9.30 -14.44 -7.22
C THR A 236 8.43 -15.62 -6.83
N GLN A 237 7.18 -15.34 -6.43
CA GLN A 237 6.21 -16.35 -6.07
C GLN A 237 4.92 -16.14 -6.85
N GLU A 238 4.55 -17.13 -7.66
CA GLU A 238 3.31 -17.12 -8.44
C GLU A 238 2.10 -17.31 -7.52
N MET A 239 1.12 -16.42 -7.69
CA MET A 239 -0.16 -16.45 -6.99
C MET A 239 -1.20 -17.22 -7.82
N LYS A 240 -2.04 -18.00 -7.14
CA LYS A 240 -3.11 -18.77 -7.79
C LYS A 240 -4.22 -17.88 -8.34
N SER A 241 -4.44 -16.75 -7.71
CA SER A 241 -5.46 -15.80 -8.11
C SER A 241 -5.06 -14.38 -7.77
N PHE A 242 -5.31 -13.49 -8.71
CA PHE A 242 -5.17 -12.06 -8.57
C PHE A 242 -6.31 -11.37 -9.31
N TYR A 243 -6.82 -10.30 -8.74
CA TYR A 243 -7.89 -9.50 -9.33
C TYR A 243 -7.52 -8.03 -9.23
N ASP A 244 -7.40 -7.41 -10.40
CA ASP A 244 -7.23 -5.96 -10.49
C ASP A 244 -8.59 -5.28 -10.38
N LEU A 245 -8.83 -4.61 -9.27
CA LEU A 245 -10.07 -3.91 -8.99
C LEU A 245 -10.10 -2.47 -9.55
N THR A 246 -9.11 -2.06 -10.34
CA THR A 246 -9.10 -0.72 -10.95
C THR A 246 -10.14 -0.58 -12.05
N THR A 247 -10.62 -1.70 -12.62
CA THR A 247 -11.61 -1.76 -13.71
C THR A 247 -12.91 -2.42 -13.25
N TRP A 248 -14.04 -2.04 -13.88
CA TRP A 248 -15.32 -2.71 -13.66
C TRP A 248 -15.28 -4.20 -14.00
N SER A 249 -14.58 -4.56 -15.07
CA SER A 249 -14.40 -5.96 -15.47
C SER A 249 -13.66 -6.77 -14.42
N GLY A 250 -12.56 -6.22 -13.88
CA GLY A 250 -11.78 -6.87 -12.81
C GLY A 250 -12.59 -7.01 -11.53
N TYR A 251 -13.30 -5.95 -11.12
CA TYR A 251 -14.19 -6.02 -9.96
C TYR A 251 -15.31 -7.05 -10.14
N GLY A 252 -15.97 -7.08 -11.29
CA GLY A 252 -17.01 -8.08 -11.60
C GLY A 252 -16.48 -9.51 -11.56
N LYS A 253 -15.29 -9.75 -12.12
CA LYS A 253 -14.60 -11.04 -12.03
C LYS A 253 -14.30 -11.43 -10.59
N PHE A 254 -13.83 -10.49 -9.76
CA PHE A 254 -13.56 -10.74 -8.36
C PHE A 254 -14.84 -11.15 -7.60
N ILE A 255 -15.90 -10.35 -7.67
CA ILE A 255 -17.17 -10.63 -6.95
C ILE A 255 -17.77 -11.97 -7.38
N SER A 256 -17.66 -12.33 -8.65
CA SER A 256 -18.17 -13.59 -9.19
C SER A 256 -17.29 -14.80 -8.85
N SER A 257 -16.05 -14.58 -8.45
CA SER A 257 -15.07 -15.64 -8.16
C SER A 257 -15.36 -16.36 -6.85
N GLU A 258 -14.74 -17.53 -6.68
CA GLU A 258 -14.78 -18.26 -5.42
C GLU A 258 -14.09 -17.49 -4.27
N LEU A 259 -13.04 -16.72 -4.60
CA LEU A 259 -12.39 -15.84 -3.64
C LEU A 259 -13.37 -14.74 -3.17
N GLY A 260 -14.04 -14.04 -4.09
CA GLY A 260 -15.00 -12.98 -3.76
C GLY A 260 -16.16 -13.51 -2.91
N LYS A 261 -16.77 -14.65 -3.27
CA LYS A 261 -17.87 -15.27 -2.53
C LYS A 261 -17.49 -15.66 -1.10
N ARG A 262 -16.26 -16.10 -0.85
CA ARG A 262 -15.76 -16.47 0.47
C ARG A 262 -15.14 -15.32 1.26
N THR A 263 -14.88 -14.20 0.59
CA THR A 263 -14.30 -13.02 1.23
C THR A 263 -15.30 -12.42 2.21
N LYS A 264 -14.93 -12.48 3.48
CA LYS A 264 -15.74 -11.95 4.58
C LYS A 264 -14.85 -11.18 5.52
N ARG A 265 -15.40 -10.12 6.09
CA ARG A 265 -14.75 -9.41 7.17
C ARG A 265 -14.43 -10.39 8.30
N PRO A 266 -13.17 -10.48 8.73
CA PRO A 266 -12.84 -11.29 9.89
C PRO A 266 -13.65 -10.87 11.12
N ASN A 267 -14.12 -11.82 11.89
CA ASN A 267 -14.88 -11.53 13.11
C ASN A 267 -13.93 -11.03 14.20
N THR A 268 -13.66 -9.74 14.16
CA THR A 268 -12.77 -9.05 15.08
C THR A 268 -13.59 -8.08 15.91
N ASN A 269 -14.20 -8.57 16.97
CA ASN A 269 -14.70 -7.69 18.04
C ASN A 269 -13.59 -6.79 18.62
N THR A 270 -12.36 -6.99 18.19
CA THR A 270 -11.14 -6.32 18.65
C THR A 270 -10.69 -5.18 17.76
N MET A 271 -11.06 -5.12 16.47
CA MET A 271 -10.65 -4.03 15.56
C MET A 271 -11.23 -2.65 15.96
N TYR A 272 -12.30 -2.62 16.73
CA TYR A 272 -13.02 -1.39 17.08
C TYR A 272 -13.12 -1.13 18.60
N ARG A 273 -12.29 -1.77 19.41
CA ARG A 273 -12.29 -1.54 20.88
C ARG A 273 -12.04 -0.10 21.29
N GLY A 274 -11.57 0.77 20.40
CA GLY A 274 -11.38 2.19 20.69
C GLY A 274 -12.64 3.05 20.69
N ARG A 275 -13.82 2.53 20.30
CA ARG A 275 -15.05 3.30 20.11
C ARG A 275 -16.13 3.16 21.19
N ASN A 276 -15.95 2.27 22.15
CA ASN A 276 -16.89 2.10 23.25
C ASN A 276 -16.28 2.57 24.58
N LYS A 277 -15.83 3.83 24.61
CA LYS A 277 -15.63 4.60 25.83
C LYS A 277 -16.12 6.01 25.63
#